data_4d7ab1d228d40c3cf9116e5818768eb8
#
_entry.id   4d7ab1d228d40c3cf9116e5818768eb8
#
_cell.length_a   1.000
_cell.length_b   1.000
_cell.length_c   1.000
_cell.angle_alpha   90.00
_cell.angle_beta   90.00
_cell.angle_gamma   90.00
#
_symmetry.space_group_name_H-M   'P 1'
#
loop_
_entity.id
_entity.type
_entity.pdbx_description
1 polymer ?
#
loop_
_entity_poly.entity_id
_entity_poly.type
_entity_poly.pdbx_seq_one_letter_code
_entity_poly.pdbx_strand_id
1 'polypeptide(L)'
;MSQLSKQIAKICLSCSETNLSISHSLPYIRYSLTTIVKNLLQWSGNSVTEYTSLSHEPLPDIQEVFQSIQSDHQAYKASVTRQISIDLPPDVEETTFKNETKIWFLKTADYGDNEDRMLQYPDGEFTQLLKDITRYHQIFQQGYDKIILIRPPTYIGYDIQLTAAMQCLGYTKEQFQFIIVQPLKLYAFHKPTQQLHPIPDIAPAELLKAVSMDALRWYSLRVPLTEVAPINISTAGKPTPQDSLHRLQSAYLRCCTLLQQAQQQGIIQLETNGGGGEISPTEIAAKLMSLADYVWESPDAATLANLLQAVPKILEQSAAEIAPHLLCRHLEAISETSLPWLDSLSLNPQNYALLLAAKQTIFELLQNVLAIGLPESTFPDPNLRFVKFSED
;
A
#
# COMPACT_ATOMS: atom_id res chain seq x y z
N MET A 1 -25.87 -1.16 21.71
CA MET A 1 -24.66 -0.75 20.94
C MET A 1 -25.11 -0.47 19.52
N SER A 2 -25.16 0.78 19.12
CA SER A 2 -25.59 1.19 17.79
C SER A 2 -24.55 0.73 16.77
N GLN A 3 -24.93 -0.23 15.92
CA GLN A 3 -24.26 -0.43 14.63
C GLN A 3 -24.48 0.85 13.82
N LEU A 4 -23.54 1.78 13.90
CA LEU A 4 -23.33 2.74 12.84
C LEU A 4 -23.00 1.91 11.61
N SER A 5 -23.93 1.83 10.66
CA SER A 5 -23.66 1.30 9.34
C SER A 5 -22.49 2.08 8.78
N LYS A 6 -21.29 1.49 8.77
CA LYS A 6 -20.13 2.09 8.07
C LYS A 6 -20.59 2.23 6.62
N GLN A 7 -20.74 3.46 6.16
CA GLN A 7 -21.09 3.72 4.77
C GLN A 7 -19.92 3.21 3.92
N ILE A 8 -20.19 2.26 3.04
CA ILE A 8 -19.18 1.71 2.14
C ILE A 8 -18.81 2.82 1.14
N ALA A 9 -17.60 3.32 1.23
CA ALA A 9 -17.10 4.30 0.28
C ALA A 9 -16.62 3.63 -1.00
N LYS A 10 -16.93 4.22 -2.15
CA LYS A 10 -16.39 3.81 -3.44
C LYS A 10 -15.11 4.60 -3.71
N ILE A 11 -13.98 3.93 -3.68
CA ILE A 11 -12.65 4.54 -3.73
C ILE A 11 -11.97 4.21 -5.05
N CYS A 12 -11.48 5.23 -5.74
CA CYS A 12 -10.56 5.10 -6.85
C CYS A 12 -9.12 5.19 -6.33
N LEU A 13 -8.34 4.14 -6.55
CA LEU A 13 -6.94 4.07 -6.19
C LEU A 13 -6.08 4.15 -7.45
N SER A 14 -5.20 5.13 -7.51
CA SER A 14 -4.28 5.30 -8.64
C SER A 14 -2.84 5.50 -8.18
N CYS A 15 -1.91 4.95 -8.95
CA CYS A 15 -0.49 5.21 -8.82
C CYS A 15 -0.04 6.01 -10.05
N SER A 16 0.60 7.15 -9.85
CA SER A 16 1.12 7.94 -10.96
C SER A 16 2.23 7.17 -11.67
N GLU A 17 1.96 6.70 -12.87
CA GLU A 17 2.98 6.26 -13.81
C GLU A 17 3.61 7.51 -14.43
N THR A 18 4.60 8.06 -13.80
CA THR A 18 5.46 9.00 -14.52
C THR A 18 6.71 8.26 -14.97
N ASN A 19 7.11 8.57 -16.19
CA ASN A 19 8.39 8.21 -16.79
C ASN A 19 9.55 8.54 -15.83
N LEU A 20 9.76 7.71 -14.82
CA LEU A 20 10.87 7.79 -13.91
C LEU A 20 12.04 7.03 -14.53
N SER A 21 12.78 7.74 -15.37
CA SER A 21 14.09 7.32 -15.83
C SER A 21 15.18 7.26 -14.73
N ILE A 22 14.83 7.46 -13.46
CA ILE A 22 15.84 7.72 -12.42
C ILE A 22 15.84 6.73 -11.26
N SER A 23 14.84 5.86 -11.11
CA SER A 23 14.92 4.81 -10.07
C SER A 23 14.19 3.57 -10.53
N HIS A 24 14.93 2.67 -11.12
CA HIS A 24 14.43 1.41 -11.70
C HIS A 24 13.81 0.45 -10.70
N SER A 25 13.93 0.70 -9.39
CA SER A 25 13.35 -0.14 -8.32
C SER A 25 11.94 0.27 -7.90
N LEU A 26 11.55 1.53 -8.10
CA LEU A 26 10.26 2.09 -7.68
C LEU A 26 9.01 1.50 -8.39
N PRO A 27 9.03 1.18 -9.70
CA PRO A 27 7.84 0.64 -10.37
C PRO A 27 7.33 -0.65 -9.72
N TYR A 28 8.24 -1.58 -9.37
CA TYR A 28 7.85 -2.87 -8.79
C TYR A 28 7.24 -2.75 -7.41
N ILE A 29 7.75 -1.83 -6.60
CA ILE A 29 7.23 -1.58 -5.25
C ILE A 29 5.89 -0.84 -5.31
N ARG A 30 5.71 0.06 -6.28
CA ARG A 30 4.45 0.76 -6.51
C ARG A 30 3.32 -0.21 -6.86
N TYR A 31 3.56 -1.17 -7.76
CA TYR A 31 2.55 -2.19 -8.07
C TYR A 31 2.16 -2.98 -6.84
N SER A 32 3.14 -3.43 -6.06
CA SER A 32 2.88 -4.14 -4.81
C SER A 32 2.14 -3.28 -3.79
N LEU A 33 2.51 -2.00 -3.67
CA LEU A 33 1.91 -1.09 -2.71
C LEU A 33 0.45 -0.77 -3.07
N THR A 34 0.14 -0.60 -4.35
CA THR A 34 -1.25 -0.40 -4.81
C THR A 34 -2.12 -1.58 -4.40
N THR A 35 -1.66 -2.80 -4.66
CA THR A 35 -2.37 -4.02 -4.26
C THR A 35 -2.55 -4.09 -2.74
N ILE A 36 -1.53 -3.77 -1.96
CA ILE A 36 -1.59 -3.82 -0.49
C ILE A 36 -2.55 -2.77 0.07
N VAL A 37 -2.48 -1.53 -0.43
CA VAL A 37 -3.41 -0.45 -0.04
C VAL A 37 -4.84 -0.83 -0.40
N LYS A 38 -5.06 -1.39 -1.60
CA LYS A 38 -6.36 -1.91 -2.02
C LYS A 38 -6.88 -2.98 -1.05
N ASN A 39 -6.06 -3.99 -0.74
CA ASN A 39 -6.45 -5.06 0.17
C ASN A 39 -6.81 -4.53 1.57
N LEU A 40 -6.03 -3.60 2.11
CA LEU A 40 -6.31 -2.95 3.40
C LEU A 40 -7.64 -2.20 3.39
N LEU A 41 -7.88 -1.41 2.34
CA LEU A 41 -9.12 -0.63 2.19
C LEU A 41 -10.34 -1.54 1.97
N GLN A 42 -10.21 -2.60 1.17
CA GLN A 42 -11.26 -3.60 0.97
C GLN A 42 -11.57 -4.35 2.26
N TRP A 43 -10.53 -4.71 3.02
CA TRP A 43 -10.72 -5.35 4.32
C TRP A 43 -11.52 -4.46 5.30
N SER A 44 -11.33 -3.14 5.26
CA SER A 44 -12.14 -2.18 6.04
C SER A 44 -13.55 -1.94 5.50
N GLY A 45 -13.97 -2.69 4.46
CA GLY A 45 -15.32 -2.69 3.91
C GLY A 45 -15.54 -1.71 2.75
N ASN A 46 -14.49 -1.07 2.23
CA ASN A 46 -14.62 -0.17 1.09
C ASN A 46 -14.66 -0.92 -0.25
N SER A 47 -15.36 -0.37 -1.23
CA SER A 47 -15.27 -0.81 -2.61
C SER A 47 -14.14 -0.08 -3.31
N VAL A 48 -13.08 -0.78 -3.71
CA VAL A 48 -11.86 -0.18 -4.26
C VAL A 48 -11.62 -0.64 -5.69
N THR A 49 -11.54 0.31 -6.61
CA THR A 49 -11.12 0.09 -7.99
C THR A 49 -9.71 0.62 -8.19
N GLU A 50 -8.85 -0.19 -8.77
CA GLU A 50 -7.47 0.14 -9.08
C GLU A 50 -7.38 0.64 -10.53
N TYR A 51 -6.81 1.82 -10.72
CA TYR A 51 -6.49 2.38 -12.02
C TYR A 51 -4.98 2.30 -12.26
N THR A 52 -4.57 1.42 -13.15
CA THR A 52 -3.15 1.17 -13.45
C THR A 52 -2.54 2.15 -14.43
N SER A 53 -3.34 2.84 -15.23
CA SER A 53 -2.85 3.85 -16.17
C SER A 53 -3.96 4.85 -16.52
N LEU A 54 -3.82 6.05 -15.99
CA LEU A 54 -4.64 7.19 -16.44
C LEU A 54 -4.12 7.82 -17.75
N SER A 55 -2.96 7.37 -18.26
CA SER A 55 -2.27 8.02 -19.38
C SER A 55 -2.75 7.59 -20.76
N HIS A 56 -3.44 6.44 -20.89
CA HIS A 56 -3.79 5.86 -22.20
C HIS A 56 -5.29 5.84 -22.50
N GLU A 57 -6.15 6.17 -21.54
CA GLU A 57 -7.56 6.33 -21.87
C GLU A 57 -7.78 7.64 -22.64
N PRO A 58 -8.62 7.62 -23.68
CA PRO A 58 -8.97 8.85 -24.38
C PRO A 58 -9.53 9.84 -23.36
N LEU A 59 -8.97 11.05 -23.35
CA LEU A 59 -9.50 12.12 -22.51
C LEU A 59 -10.95 12.36 -22.93
N PRO A 60 -11.85 12.43 -21.97
CA PRO A 60 -13.19 12.91 -22.22
C PRO A 60 -13.14 14.29 -22.83
N ASP A 61 -14.27 14.81 -23.16
CA ASP A 61 -14.33 16.14 -23.78
C ASP A 61 -13.78 17.20 -22.80
N ILE A 62 -12.46 17.41 -22.87
CA ILE A 62 -11.73 18.41 -22.09
C ILE A 62 -12.31 19.82 -22.35
N GLN A 63 -12.95 20.01 -23.49
CA GLN A 63 -13.63 21.26 -23.84
C GLN A 63 -14.87 21.48 -22.97
N GLU A 64 -15.62 20.42 -22.65
CA GLU A 64 -16.81 20.51 -21.80
C GLU A 64 -16.42 20.95 -20.38
N VAL A 65 -15.41 20.31 -19.81
CA VAL A 65 -14.90 20.69 -18.48
C VAL A 65 -14.32 22.12 -18.51
N PHE A 66 -13.60 22.48 -19.56
CA PHE A 66 -13.06 23.81 -19.69
C PHE A 66 -14.18 24.89 -19.80
N GLN A 67 -15.24 24.62 -20.53
CA GLN A 67 -16.41 25.50 -20.65
C GLN A 67 -17.16 25.61 -19.29
N SER A 68 -17.31 24.52 -18.54
CA SER A 68 -17.91 24.54 -17.21
C SER A 68 -17.12 25.46 -16.26
N ILE A 69 -15.80 25.32 -16.23
CA ILE A 69 -14.92 26.17 -15.41
C ILE A 69 -15.07 27.66 -15.77
N GLN A 70 -15.27 27.96 -17.05
CA GLN A 70 -15.49 29.34 -17.49
C GLN A 70 -16.86 29.86 -17.09
N SER A 71 -17.92 29.06 -17.26
CA SER A 71 -19.29 29.46 -16.90
C SER A 71 -19.49 29.66 -15.42
N ASP A 72 -18.77 28.90 -14.60
CA ASP A 72 -18.79 28.99 -13.14
C ASP A 72 -17.91 30.12 -12.58
N HIS A 73 -17.34 30.95 -13.49
CA HIS A 73 -16.45 32.05 -13.15
C HIS A 73 -15.20 31.67 -12.32
N GLN A 74 -14.78 30.42 -12.42
CA GLN A 74 -13.56 29.93 -11.77
C GLN A 74 -12.30 30.19 -12.60
N ALA A 75 -12.44 30.62 -13.85
CA ALA A 75 -11.32 30.99 -14.69
C ALA A 75 -11.48 32.41 -15.28
N TYR A 76 -10.35 33.01 -15.59
CA TYR A 76 -10.27 34.32 -16.22
C TYR A 76 -9.16 34.41 -17.28
N LYS A 77 -9.24 35.41 -18.16
CA LYS A 77 -8.16 35.68 -19.12
C LYS A 77 -7.22 36.77 -18.62
N ALA A 78 -5.92 36.50 -18.67
CA ALA A 78 -4.88 37.46 -18.41
C ALA A 78 -3.88 37.53 -19.54
N SER A 79 -3.27 38.71 -19.75
CA SER A 79 -2.19 38.90 -20.70
C SER A 79 -0.87 38.35 -20.13
N VAL A 80 -0.22 37.49 -20.89
CA VAL A 80 1.13 37.00 -20.55
C VAL A 80 2.09 37.58 -21.59
N THR A 81 3.06 38.32 -21.10
CA THR A 81 4.12 38.89 -21.95
C THR A 81 5.28 37.92 -21.97
N ARG A 82 5.56 37.36 -23.15
CA ARG A 82 6.77 36.57 -23.36
C ARG A 82 7.87 37.50 -23.87
N GLN A 83 8.90 37.66 -23.04
CA GLN A 83 10.14 38.32 -23.48
C GLN A 83 11.02 37.29 -24.16
N ILE A 84 11.22 37.43 -25.47
CA ILE A 84 12.14 36.59 -26.24
C ILE A 84 13.42 37.40 -26.40
N SER A 85 14.48 37.02 -25.67
CA SER A 85 15.84 37.49 -25.92
C SER A 85 16.43 36.61 -27.02
N ILE A 86 16.74 37.19 -28.14
CA ILE A 86 17.50 36.52 -29.20
C ILE A 86 18.95 36.91 -28.97
N ASP A 87 19.85 35.95 -28.80
CA ASP A 87 21.29 36.19 -28.81
C ASP A 87 21.69 36.67 -30.18
N LEU A 88 21.79 38.00 -30.32
CA LEU A 88 22.25 38.66 -31.52
C LEU A 88 23.75 38.88 -31.46
N PRO A 89 24.46 38.96 -32.61
CA PRO A 89 25.85 39.37 -32.64
C PRO A 89 26.06 40.72 -31.93
N PRO A 90 27.22 40.99 -31.33
CA PRO A 90 27.46 42.17 -30.49
C PRO A 90 27.27 43.53 -31.19
N ASP A 91 27.12 43.56 -32.51
CA ASP A 91 26.98 44.77 -33.31
C ASP A 91 25.51 45.05 -33.72
N VAL A 92 24.54 44.26 -33.22
CA VAL A 92 23.12 44.43 -33.53
C VAL A 92 22.39 44.90 -32.30
N GLU A 93 21.61 45.97 -32.39
CA GLU A 93 20.79 46.45 -31.28
C GLU A 93 19.83 45.37 -30.79
N GLU A 94 19.78 45.13 -29.46
CA GLU A 94 18.86 44.21 -28.80
C GLU A 94 17.41 44.56 -29.13
N THR A 95 16.79 43.79 -30.01
CA THR A 95 15.38 43.97 -30.32
C THR A 95 14.57 43.03 -29.42
N THR A 96 13.95 43.58 -28.37
CA THR A 96 13.05 42.82 -27.49
C THR A 96 11.67 42.73 -28.17
N PHE A 97 11.30 41.54 -28.58
CA PHE A 97 9.94 41.28 -29.07
C PHE A 97 9.05 40.97 -27.86
N LYS A 98 8.05 41.84 -27.62
CA LYS A 98 7.00 41.59 -26.65
C LYS A 98 5.80 41.03 -27.39
N ASN A 99 5.52 39.75 -27.17
CA ASN A 99 4.29 39.14 -27.68
C ASN A 99 3.31 39.01 -26.49
N GLU A 100 2.23 39.77 -26.54
CA GLU A 100 1.16 39.65 -25.55
C GLU A 100 0.13 38.65 -26.05
N THR A 101 -0.02 37.55 -25.31
CA THR A 101 -1.04 36.54 -25.56
C THR A 101 -1.99 36.46 -24.37
N LYS A 102 -3.29 36.54 -24.65
CA LYS A 102 -4.31 36.34 -23.61
C LYS A 102 -4.57 34.85 -23.43
N ILE A 103 -4.27 34.33 -22.24
CA ILE A 103 -4.47 32.93 -21.88
C ILE A 103 -5.37 32.79 -20.67
N TRP A 104 -5.92 31.61 -20.47
CA TRP A 104 -6.82 31.31 -19.38
C TRP A 104 -6.08 30.81 -18.13
N PHE A 105 -6.46 31.37 -16.98
CA PHE A 105 -6.00 30.99 -15.65
C PHE A 105 -7.16 30.49 -14.81
N LEU A 106 -6.91 29.48 -13.97
CA LEU A 106 -7.80 28.96 -12.95
C LEU A 106 -7.48 29.63 -11.61
N LYS A 107 -8.50 30.04 -10.85
CA LYS A 107 -8.37 30.74 -9.58
C LYS A 107 -7.96 29.82 -8.42
N THR A 108 -6.87 29.12 -8.56
CA THR A 108 -6.38 28.16 -7.55
C THR A 108 -5.87 28.83 -6.30
N ALA A 109 -5.44 30.10 -6.37
CA ALA A 109 -5.01 30.88 -5.21
C ALA A 109 -6.13 31.06 -4.17
N ASP A 110 -7.39 31.17 -4.60
CA ASP A 110 -8.55 31.25 -3.70
C ASP A 110 -8.75 29.99 -2.85
N TYR A 111 -8.15 28.85 -3.27
CA TYR A 111 -8.28 27.54 -2.63
C TYR A 111 -6.96 27.02 -2.00
N GLY A 112 -5.99 27.93 -1.80
CA GLY A 112 -4.78 27.63 -1.03
C GLY A 112 -3.56 27.24 -1.84
N ASP A 113 -3.59 27.42 -3.16
CA ASP A 113 -2.37 27.43 -3.99
C ASP A 113 -1.64 28.78 -3.82
N ASN A 114 -0.37 28.82 -4.15
CA ASN A 114 0.42 30.05 -4.04
C ASN A 114 0.16 31.05 -5.18
N GLU A 115 -0.44 30.62 -6.27
CA GLU A 115 -0.78 31.42 -7.44
C GLU A 115 -1.86 30.76 -8.29
N ASP A 116 -2.52 31.53 -9.17
CA ASP A 116 -3.46 31.01 -10.12
C ASP A 116 -2.74 30.21 -11.24
N ARG A 117 -3.37 29.14 -11.71
CA ARG A 117 -2.73 28.20 -12.61
C ARG A 117 -3.23 28.33 -14.05
N MET A 118 -2.29 28.36 -14.97
CA MET A 118 -2.55 28.35 -16.40
C MET A 118 -3.30 27.09 -16.82
N LEU A 119 -4.40 27.26 -17.56
CA LEU A 119 -5.19 26.16 -18.14
C LEU A 119 -4.84 25.86 -19.60
N GLN A 120 -4.32 26.86 -20.30
CA GLN A 120 -4.02 26.78 -21.74
C GLN A 120 -2.67 27.44 -22.00
N TYR A 121 -1.87 26.85 -22.84
CA TYR A 121 -0.62 27.45 -23.32
C TYR A 121 -0.88 28.51 -24.39
N PRO A 122 0.10 29.42 -24.70
CA PRO A 122 -0.04 30.45 -25.73
C PRO A 122 -0.33 29.92 -27.13
N ASP A 123 0.03 28.68 -27.44
CA ASP A 123 -0.25 27.99 -28.71
C ASP A 123 -1.68 27.41 -28.79
N GLY A 124 -2.43 27.50 -27.68
CA GLY A 124 -3.79 26.97 -27.58
C GLY A 124 -3.89 25.58 -27.05
N GLU A 125 -2.77 24.89 -26.77
CA GLU A 125 -2.80 23.57 -26.15
C GLU A 125 -3.20 23.64 -24.66
N PHE A 126 -3.89 22.62 -24.19
CA PHE A 126 -4.28 22.51 -22.78
C PHE A 126 -3.12 22.01 -21.93
N THR A 127 -2.99 22.60 -20.73
CA THR A 127 -1.97 22.22 -19.76
C THR A 127 -2.23 20.81 -19.19
N GLN A 128 -1.18 20.21 -18.63
CA GLN A 128 -1.32 18.93 -17.95
C GLN A 128 -2.29 19.01 -16.77
N LEU A 129 -2.33 20.14 -16.06
CA LEU A 129 -3.27 20.35 -14.96
C LEU A 129 -4.72 20.23 -15.44
N LEU A 130 -5.09 20.89 -16.54
CA LEU A 130 -6.46 20.78 -17.09
C LEU A 130 -6.78 19.35 -17.53
N LYS A 131 -5.82 18.64 -18.11
CA LYS A 131 -5.98 17.23 -18.49
C LYS A 131 -6.23 16.35 -17.25
N ASP A 132 -5.50 16.58 -16.16
CA ASP A 132 -5.64 15.78 -14.94
C ASP A 132 -6.94 16.07 -14.20
N ILE A 133 -7.33 17.34 -14.03
CA ILE A 133 -8.63 17.67 -13.42
C ILE A 133 -9.81 17.13 -14.22
N THR A 134 -9.70 17.12 -15.55
CA THR A 134 -10.71 16.53 -16.43
C THR A 134 -10.88 15.02 -16.15
N ARG A 135 -9.76 14.28 -16.01
CA ARG A 135 -9.79 12.85 -15.66
C ARG A 135 -10.41 12.60 -14.29
N TYR A 136 -9.97 13.36 -13.28
CA TYR A 136 -10.48 13.17 -11.92
C TYR A 136 -11.93 13.58 -11.79
N HIS A 137 -12.34 14.65 -12.49
CA HIS A 137 -13.75 15.01 -12.59
C HIS A 137 -14.60 13.87 -13.13
N GLN A 138 -14.16 13.19 -14.21
CA GLN A 138 -14.88 12.03 -14.74
C GLN A 138 -14.94 10.86 -13.76
N ILE A 139 -13.86 10.58 -13.02
CA ILE A 139 -13.87 9.52 -12.01
C ILE A 139 -14.98 9.81 -10.97
N PHE A 140 -15.10 11.05 -10.51
CA PHE A 140 -16.19 11.43 -9.61
C PHE A 140 -17.56 11.32 -10.27
N GLN A 141 -17.70 11.66 -11.54
CA GLN A 141 -18.97 11.49 -12.29
C GLN A 141 -19.38 10.01 -12.41
N GLN A 142 -18.45 9.08 -12.35
CA GLN A 142 -18.73 7.63 -12.24
C GLN A 142 -19.19 7.20 -10.83
N GLY A 143 -19.37 8.14 -9.91
CA GLY A 143 -19.89 7.92 -8.57
C GLY A 143 -18.85 7.40 -7.57
N TYR A 144 -17.57 7.74 -7.74
CA TYR A 144 -16.58 7.52 -6.71
C TYR A 144 -16.67 8.59 -5.62
N ASP A 145 -16.53 8.19 -4.36
CA ASP A 145 -16.56 9.10 -3.21
C ASP A 145 -15.20 9.73 -2.94
N LYS A 146 -14.12 9.00 -3.26
CA LYS A 146 -12.77 9.38 -2.93
C LYS A 146 -11.76 8.89 -3.97
N ILE A 147 -10.73 9.69 -4.21
CA ILE A 147 -9.57 9.34 -5.01
C ILE A 147 -8.33 9.30 -4.11
N ILE A 148 -7.61 8.18 -4.15
CA ILE A 148 -6.35 8.01 -3.42
C ILE A 148 -5.21 7.90 -4.44
N LEU A 149 -4.22 8.77 -4.33
CA LEU A 149 -3.08 8.84 -5.23
C LEU A 149 -1.79 8.48 -4.48
N ILE A 150 -1.10 7.44 -4.96
CA ILE A 150 0.20 7.02 -4.44
C ILE A 150 1.29 7.71 -5.27
N ARG A 151 2.12 8.54 -4.64
CA ARG A 151 3.07 9.41 -5.33
C ARG A 151 4.42 9.53 -4.61
N PRO A 152 5.52 9.79 -5.33
CA PRO A 152 6.79 10.15 -4.73
C PRO A 152 6.78 11.59 -4.19
N PRO A 153 7.71 11.96 -3.30
CA PRO A 153 7.78 13.30 -2.70
C PRO A 153 7.91 14.45 -3.71
N THR A 154 8.42 14.17 -4.89
CA THR A 154 8.56 15.16 -5.98
C THR A 154 7.23 15.75 -6.45
N TYR A 155 6.09 15.11 -6.12
CA TYR A 155 4.77 15.55 -6.52
C TYR A 155 4.07 16.45 -5.50
N ILE A 156 4.62 16.63 -4.30
CA ILE A 156 3.95 17.39 -3.21
C ILE A 156 3.47 18.78 -3.68
N GLY A 157 4.32 19.51 -4.42
CA GLY A 157 3.94 20.81 -4.97
C GLY A 157 2.79 20.72 -5.97
N TYR A 158 2.80 19.72 -6.82
CA TYR A 158 1.74 19.48 -7.80
C TYR A 158 0.43 19.02 -7.15
N ASP A 159 0.51 18.25 -6.08
CA ASP A 159 -0.66 17.76 -5.33
C ASP A 159 -1.44 18.91 -4.68
N ILE A 160 -0.73 19.96 -4.23
CA ILE A 160 -1.35 21.21 -3.73
C ILE A 160 -2.12 21.90 -4.88
N GLN A 161 -1.48 22.06 -6.04
CA GLN A 161 -2.10 22.65 -7.22
C GLN A 161 -3.34 21.87 -7.67
N LEU A 162 -3.22 20.56 -7.75
CA LEU A 162 -4.31 19.66 -8.13
C LEU A 162 -5.48 19.75 -7.15
N THR A 163 -5.21 19.75 -5.86
CA THR A 163 -6.25 19.88 -4.83
C THR A 163 -7.00 21.20 -4.97
N ALA A 164 -6.30 22.31 -5.09
CA ALA A 164 -6.90 23.64 -5.30
C ALA A 164 -7.71 23.70 -6.60
N ALA A 165 -7.18 23.12 -7.69
CA ALA A 165 -7.86 23.07 -8.97
C ALA A 165 -9.16 22.25 -8.92
N MET A 166 -9.17 21.12 -8.19
CA MET A 166 -10.39 20.33 -8.02
C MET A 166 -11.41 21.03 -7.11
N GLN A 167 -10.96 21.83 -6.15
CA GLN A 167 -11.87 22.69 -5.37
C GLN A 167 -12.55 23.76 -6.22
N CYS A 168 -11.89 24.30 -7.25
CA CYS A 168 -12.55 25.17 -8.22
C CYS A 168 -13.72 24.49 -8.97
N LEU A 169 -13.71 23.15 -9.07
CA LEU A 169 -14.81 22.36 -9.65
C LEU A 169 -15.83 21.91 -8.58
N GLY A 170 -15.73 22.37 -7.35
CA GLY A 170 -16.69 22.06 -6.28
C GLY A 170 -16.38 20.81 -5.46
N TYR A 171 -15.25 20.14 -5.69
CA TYR A 171 -14.84 18.99 -4.87
C TYR A 171 -14.19 19.43 -3.58
N THR A 172 -14.24 18.58 -2.53
CA THR A 172 -13.64 18.87 -1.24
C THR A 172 -12.23 18.27 -1.11
N LYS A 173 -11.45 18.80 -0.15
CA LYS A 173 -10.08 18.28 0.11
C LYS A 173 -10.10 16.81 0.57
N GLU A 174 -11.15 16.42 1.30
CA GLU A 174 -11.31 15.09 1.90
C GLU A 174 -11.55 14.01 0.84
N GLN A 175 -12.03 14.43 -0.35
CA GLN A 175 -12.23 13.53 -1.50
C GLN A 175 -10.91 13.13 -2.18
N PHE A 176 -9.81 13.86 -1.90
CA PHE A 176 -8.47 13.51 -2.34
C PHE A 176 -7.58 13.10 -1.18
N GLN A 177 -6.86 12.01 -1.34
CA GLN A 177 -5.82 11.59 -0.40
C GLN A 177 -4.54 11.26 -1.16
N PHE A 178 -3.43 11.85 -0.72
CA PHE A 178 -2.12 11.59 -1.30
C PHE A 178 -1.31 10.74 -0.33
N ILE A 179 -0.84 9.59 -0.82
CA ILE A 179 0.09 8.72 -0.09
C ILE A 179 1.47 9.00 -0.65
N ILE A 180 2.25 9.75 0.10
CA ILE A 180 3.62 10.07 -0.29
C ILE A 180 4.53 8.92 0.13
N VAL A 181 5.19 8.31 -0.84
CA VAL A 181 6.05 7.14 -0.64
C VAL A 181 7.50 7.51 -0.88
N GLN A 182 8.29 7.39 0.18
CA GLN A 182 9.73 7.60 0.11
C GLN A 182 10.42 6.46 -0.68
N PRO A 183 11.59 6.70 -1.28
CA PRO A 183 12.32 5.71 -2.05
C PRO A 183 12.90 4.61 -1.15
N LEU A 184 13.27 3.50 -1.77
CA LEU A 184 14.12 2.50 -1.15
C LEU A 184 15.57 2.95 -1.20
N LYS A 185 16.33 2.56 -0.17
CA LYS A 185 17.76 2.72 -0.15
C LYS A 185 18.43 1.37 0.03
N LEU A 186 19.22 0.98 -0.98
CA LEU A 186 19.86 -0.32 -0.99
C LEU A 186 21.24 -0.26 -0.34
N TYR A 187 21.53 -1.29 0.45
CA TYR A 187 22.80 -1.46 1.12
C TYR A 187 23.35 -2.86 0.87
N ALA A 188 24.66 -2.97 0.81
CA ALA A 188 25.36 -4.24 0.81
C ALA A 188 26.42 -4.29 1.90
N PHE A 189 26.67 -5.48 2.44
CA PHE A 189 27.72 -5.69 3.42
C PHE A 189 29.10 -5.71 2.73
N HIS A 190 29.96 -4.80 3.15
CA HIS A 190 31.31 -4.70 2.63
C HIS A 190 32.28 -5.45 3.55
N LYS A 191 32.73 -6.62 3.10
CA LYS A 191 33.57 -7.53 3.90
C LYS A 191 34.83 -6.89 4.48
N PRO A 192 35.60 -6.07 3.71
CA PRO A 192 36.82 -5.45 4.24
C PRO A 192 36.59 -4.50 5.43
N THR A 193 35.52 -3.70 5.38
CA THR A 193 35.23 -2.71 6.44
C THR A 193 34.27 -3.23 7.51
N GLN A 194 33.68 -4.41 7.33
CA GLN A 194 32.66 -4.97 8.21
C GLN A 194 31.44 -4.03 8.40
N GLN A 195 31.12 -3.20 7.41
CA GLN A 195 30.06 -2.19 7.46
C GLN A 195 29.09 -2.33 6.30
N LEU A 196 27.89 -1.80 6.48
CA LEU A 196 26.91 -1.63 5.41
C LEU A 196 27.26 -0.37 4.63
N HIS A 197 27.42 -0.52 3.33
CA HIS A 197 27.64 0.58 2.40
C HIS A 197 26.42 0.74 1.50
N PRO A 198 25.98 1.99 1.25
CA PRO A 198 24.97 2.23 0.25
C PRO A 198 25.52 1.79 -1.11
N ILE A 199 24.65 1.16 -1.88
CA ILE A 199 24.96 0.77 -3.26
C ILE A 199 24.23 1.70 -4.22
N PRO A 200 24.80 2.00 -5.39
CA PRO A 200 24.12 2.77 -6.42
C PRO A 200 22.87 2.02 -6.91
N ASP A 201 22.01 2.75 -7.58
CA ASP A 201 20.82 2.16 -8.21
C ASP A 201 21.24 1.06 -9.19
N ILE A 202 20.61 -0.10 -9.02
CA ILE A 202 20.81 -1.27 -9.89
C ILE A 202 19.54 -1.53 -10.71
N ALA A 203 19.72 -2.13 -11.86
CA ALA A 203 18.58 -2.49 -12.71
C ALA A 203 17.64 -3.44 -11.98
N PRO A 204 16.30 -3.29 -12.14
CA PRO A 204 15.32 -4.14 -11.45
C PRO A 204 15.54 -5.64 -11.64
N ALA A 205 15.92 -6.06 -12.84
CA ALA A 205 16.21 -7.46 -13.15
C ALA A 205 17.43 -8.00 -12.38
N GLU A 206 18.41 -7.17 -12.09
CA GLU A 206 19.58 -7.54 -11.29
C GLU A 206 19.25 -7.55 -9.79
N LEU A 207 18.46 -6.59 -9.33
CA LEU A 207 17.96 -6.56 -7.95
C LEU A 207 17.16 -7.83 -7.64
N LEU A 208 16.28 -8.26 -8.53
CA LEU A 208 15.46 -9.47 -8.38
C LEU A 208 16.27 -10.78 -8.41
N LYS A 209 17.48 -10.77 -8.96
CA LYS A 209 18.42 -11.91 -8.83
C LYS A 209 19.04 -11.97 -7.43
N ALA A 210 19.24 -10.83 -6.80
CA ALA A 210 19.86 -10.73 -5.47
C ALA A 210 18.85 -10.90 -4.33
N VAL A 211 17.63 -10.36 -4.50
CA VAL A 211 16.58 -10.33 -3.48
C VAL A 211 15.25 -10.70 -4.14
N SER A 212 14.51 -11.62 -3.55
CA SER A 212 13.18 -12.01 -4.06
C SER A 212 12.19 -10.84 -3.99
N MET A 213 11.15 -10.88 -4.85
CA MET A 213 10.08 -9.89 -4.83
C MET A 213 9.41 -9.80 -3.46
N ASP A 214 9.17 -10.94 -2.81
CA ASP A 214 8.55 -10.99 -1.49
C ASP A 214 9.41 -10.35 -0.39
N ALA A 215 10.73 -10.55 -0.47
CA ALA A 215 11.64 -9.87 0.44
C ALA A 215 11.68 -8.36 0.19
N LEU A 216 11.67 -7.92 -1.07
CA LEU A 216 11.58 -6.49 -1.40
C LEU A 216 10.28 -5.88 -0.86
N ARG A 217 9.14 -6.54 -1.04
CA ARG A 217 7.85 -6.12 -0.48
C ARG A 217 7.94 -6.02 1.04
N TRP A 218 8.36 -7.09 1.69
CA TRP A 218 8.47 -7.15 3.14
C TRP A 218 9.29 -6.00 3.71
N TYR A 219 10.52 -5.86 3.23
CA TYR A 219 11.44 -4.84 3.74
C TYR A 219 11.01 -3.42 3.40
N SER A 220 10.30 -3.19 2.29
CA SER A 220 9.73 -1.89 1.95
C SER A 220 8.55 -1.48 2.84
N LEU A 221 7.82 -2.46 3.39
CA LEU A 221 6.63 -2.25 4.21
C LEU A 221 6.91 -2.17 5.71
N ARG A 222 8.11 -2.55 6.16
CA ARG A 222 8.46 -2.57 7.59
C ARG A 222 8.62 -1.19 8.23
N VAL A 223 8.75 -0.16 7.43
CA VAL A 223 8.87 1.23 7.86
C VAL A 223 7.67 2.03 7.35
N PRO A 224 7.32 3.16 8.00
CA PRO A 224 6.30 4.05 7.48
C PRO A 224 6.56 4.44 6.02
N LEU A 225 5.53 4.55 5.19
CA LEU A 225 5.66 4.93 3.78
C LEU A 225 6.31 6.31 3.60
N THR A 226 6.22 7.16 4.62
CA THR A 226 6.84 8.49 4.67
C THR A 226 8.32 8.47 5.02
N GLU A 227 8.90 7.30 5.28
CA GLU A 227 10.32 7.12 5.59
C GLU A 227 11.03 6.35 4.47
N VAL A 228 12.32 6.63 4.31
CA VAL A 228 13.18 5.86 3.39
C VAL A 228 13.36 4.44 3.92
N ALA A 229 13.02 3.44 3.10
CA ALA A 229 13.14 2.04 3.50
C ALA A 229 14.57 1.51 3.19
N PRO A 230 15.38 1.19 4.23
CA PRO A 230 16.71 0.61 4.02
C PRO A 230 16.59 -0.89 3.78
N ILE A 231 17.17 -1.38 2.69
CA ILE A 231 17.21 -2.81 2.36
C ILE A 231 18.67 -3.27 2.26
N ASN A 232 19.06 -4.18 3.15
CA ASN A 232 20.35 -4.85 3.05
C ASN A 232 20.22 -6.07 2.12
N ILE A 233 20.66 -5.93 0.87
CA ILE A 233 20.56 -7.01 -0.14
C ILE A 233 21.41 -8.24 0.19
N SER A 234 22.36 -8.12 1.11
CA SER A 234 23.19 -9.25 1.53
C SER A 234 22.44 -10.22 2.45
N THR A 235 21.40 -9.74 3.16
CA THR A 235 20.65 -10.54 4.15
C THR A 235 19.16 -10.66 3.84
N ALA A 236 18.58 -9.69 3.12
CA ALA A 236 17.15 -9.66 2.84
C ALA A 236 16.67 -10.91 2.09
N GLY A 237 15.70 -11.62 2.64
CA GLY A 237 15.13 -12.85 2.08
C GLY A 237 16.09 -14.04 2.09
N LYS A 238 17.17 -14.00 2.84
CA LYS A 238 18.06 -15.15 2.99
C LYS A 238 17.53 -16.10 4.08
N PRO A 239 17.71 -17.41 3.91
CA PRO A 239 17.21 -18.42 4.86
C PRO A 239 18.08 -18.45 6.14
N THR A 240 18.03 -17.35 6.90
CA THR A 240 18.77 -17.19 8.14
C THR A 240 17.85 -16.77 9.29
N PRO A 241 18.14 -17.17 10.55
CA PRO A 241 17.35 -16.76 11.71
C PRO A 241 17.28 -15.25 11.94
N GLN A 242 18.21 -14.49 11.36
CA GLN A 242 18.26 -13.02 11.45
C GLN A 242 17.27 -12.34 10.49
N ASP A 243 16.87 -13.04 9.42
CA ASP A 243 15.90 -12.51 8.47
C ASP A 243 14.47 -12.67 9.02
N SER A 244 13.77 -11.55 9.20
CA SER A 244 12.44 -11.56 9.83
C SER A 244 11.36 -12.19 8.93
N LEU A 245 11.47 -12.05 7.61
CA LEU A 245 10.55 -12.72 6.69
C LEU A 245 10.77 -14.23 6.74
N HIS A 246 12.02 -14.69 6.76
CA HIS A 246 12.33 -16.11 6.88
C HIS A 246 11.84 -16.69 8.21
N ARG A 247 12.00 -15.97 9.33
CA ARG A 247 11.43 -16.41 10.63
C ARG A 247 9.92 -16.57 10.56
N LEU A 248 9.22 -15.61 9.96
CA LEU A 248 7.77 -15.66 9.83
C LEU A 248 7.32 -16.84 8.95
N GLN A 249 7.97 -17.04 7.82
CA GLN A 249 7.73 -18.18 6.94
C GLN A 249 8.04 -19.52 7.64
N SER A 250 9.09 -19.55 8.45
CA SER A 250 9.45 -20.74 9.25
C SER A 250 8.41 -21.04 10.33
N ALA A 251 7.89 -20.00 11.01
CA ALA A 251 6.81 -20.17 11.99
C ALA A 251 5.55 -20.76 11.32
N TYR A 252 5.16 -20.24 10.15
CA TYR A 252 4.06 -20.79 9.39
C TYR A 252 4.26 -22.27 9.02
N LEU A 253 5.42 -22.63 8.43
CA LEU A 253 5.72 -24.01 8.06
C LEU A 253 5.72 -24.96 9.26
N ARG A 254 6.25 -24.54 10.40
CA ARG A 254 6.24 -25.34 11.63
C ARG A 254 4.82 -25.56 12.15
N CYS A 255 3.97 -24.53 12.11
CA CYS A 255 2.55 -24.69 12.42
C CYS A 255 1.89 -25.73 11.51
N CYS A 256 2.12 -25.64 10.19
CA CYS A 256 1.60 -26.62 9.23
C CYS A 256 2.07 -28.05 9.53
N THR A 257 3.37 -28.23 9.80
CA THR A 257 3.96 -29.55 10.08
C THR A 257 3.36 -30.17 11.36
N LEU A 258 3.22 -29.42 12.44
CA LEU A 258 2.67 -29.89 13.69
C LEU A 258 1.17 -30.24 13.57
N LEU A 259 0.40 -29.43 12.85
CA LEU A 259 -1.00 -29.74 12.57
C LEU A 259 -1.16 -31.00 11.71
N GLN A 260 -0.30 -31.20 10.72
CA GLN A 260 -0.30 -32.42 9.90
C GLN A 260 0.04 -33.65 10.73
N GLN A 261 1.03 -33.57 11.61
CA GLN A 261 1.40 -34.66 12.52
C GLN A 261 0.25 -35.01 13.45
N ALA A 262 -0.41 -34.00 14.05
CA ALA A 262 -1.55 -34.19 14.93
C ALA A 262 -2.74 -34.86 14.21
N GLN A 263 -2.99 -34.49 12.96
CA GLN A 263 -4.01 -35.12 12.13
C GLN A 263 -3.67 -36.58 11.81
N GLN A 264 -2.41 -36.87 11.43
CA GLN A 264 -1.95 -38.23 11.15
C GLN A 264 -2.01 -39.14 12.38
N GLN A 265 -1.81 -38.60 13.58
CA GLN A 265 -1.92 -39.30 14.85
C GLN A 265 -3.35 -39.44 15.35
N GLY A 266 -4.35 -38.88 14.63
CA GLY A 266 -5.75 -38.91 15.04
C GLY A 266 -6.11 -38.00 16.22
N ILE A 267 -5.19 -37.12 16.65
CA ILE A 267 -5.40 -36.22 17.79
C ILE A 267 -6.41 -35.11 17.42
N ILE A 268 -6.34 -34.64 16.18
CA ILE A 268 -7.27 -33.63 15.64
C ILE A 268 -7.92 -34.17 14.37
N GLN A 269 -9.18 -33.81 14.18
CA GLN A 269 -9.87 -33.97 12.90
C GLN A 269 -10.10 -32.61 12.30
N LEU A 270 -9.66 -32.43 11.05
CA LEU A 270 -9.85 -31.21 10.30
C LEU A 270 -10.98 -31.43 9.30
N GLU A 271 -12.08 -30.70 9.41
CA GLU A 271 -13.13 -30.71 8.39
C GLU A 271 -12.77 -29.75 7.26
N THR A 272 -12.76 -30.25 6.06
CA THR A 272 -12.81 -29.43 4.85
C THR A 272 -14.26 -28.99 4.63
N ASN A 273 -14.55 -27.72 4.87
CA ASN A 273 -15.86 -27.20 4.47
C ASN A 273 -15.93 -27.09 2.95
N GLY A 274 -16.84 -27.82 2.33
CA GLY A 274 -17.14 -27.74 0.90
C GLY A 274 -17.75 -26.41 0.42
N GLY A 275 -17.76 -25.40 1.26
CA GLY A 275 -18.13 -24.03 0.94
C GLY A 275 -16.93 -23.12 1.26
N GLY A 276 -16.24 -22.67 0.24
CA GLY A 276 -14.99 -21.92 0.30
C GLY A 276 -15.04 -20.54 0.98
N GLY A 277 -15.46 -20.50 2.24
CA GLY A 277 -15.40 -19.30 3.06
C GLY A 277 -14.08 -19.24 3.82
N GLU A 278 -13.21 -18.30 3.48
CA GLU A 278 -12.02 -17.94 4.24
C GLU A 278 -12.40 -17.56 5.68
N ILE A 279 -11.65 -18.06 6.67
CA ILE A 279 -11.85 -17.66 8.07
C ILE A 279 -11.17 -16.29 8.24
N SER A 280 -11.98 -15.26 8.48
CA SER A 280 -11.45 -13.92 8.68
C SER A 280 -10.62 -13.82 9.99
N PRO A 281 -9.61 -12.93 10.03
CA PRO A 281 -8.88 -12.64 11.27
C PRO A 281 -9.79 -12.27 12.45
N THR A 282 -10.93 -11.64 12.17
CA THR A 282 -11.95 -11.29 13.17
C THR A 282 -12.63 -12.54 13.75
N GLU A 283 -12.92 -13.56 12.93
CA GLU A 283 -13.49 -14.84 13.42
C GLU A 283 -12.49 -15.62 14.25
N ILE A 284 -11.19 -15.60 13.88
CA ILE A 284 -10.11 -16.19 14.67
C ILE A 284 -10.02 -15.52 16.03
N ALA A 285 -9.99 -14.19 16.06
CA ALA A 285 -9.95 -13.42 17.29
C ALA A 285 -11.17 -13.70 18.17
N ALA A 286 -12.38 -13.77 17.59
CA ALA A 286 -13.61 -14.09 18.32
C ALA A 286 -13.57 -15.48 18.95
N LYS A 287 -13.05 -16.49 18.24
CA LYS A 287 -12.84 -17.83 18.80
C LYS A 287 -11.82 -17.85 19.92
N LEU A 288 -10.72 -17.12 19.79
CA LEU A 288 -9.72 -16.99 20.86
C LEU A 288 -10.26 -16.23 22.07
N MET A 289 -11.16 -15.23 21.85
CA MET A 289 -11.84 -14.51 22.94
C MET A 289 -12.78 -15.44 23.73
N SER A 290 -13.37 -16.45 23.10
CA SER A 290 -14.16 -17.48 23.82
C SER A 290 -13.30 -18.34 24.77
N LEU A 291 -11.99 -18.30 24.62
CA LEU A 291 -10.99 -18.93 25.50
C LEU A 291 -10.37 -17.92 26.49
N ALA A 292 -10.96 -16.72 26.64
CA ALA A 292 -10.39 -15.66 27.48
C ALA A 292 -10.23 -16.04 28.95
N ASP A 293 -11.09 -16.94 29.47
CA ASP A 293 -11.02 -17.46 30.85
C ASP A 293 -10.04 -18.64 31.00
N TYR A 294 -9.40 -19.04 29.88
CA TYR A 294 -8.46 -20.16 29.89
C TYR A 294 -7.09 -19.72 30.41
N VAL A 295 -6.57 -20.46 31.38
CA VAL A 295 -5.21 -20.26 31.90
C VAL A 295 -4.22 -21.00 31.00
N TRP A 296 -3.48 -20.29 30.19
CA TRP A 296 -2.45 -20.86 29.32
C TRP A 296 -1.30 -21.46 30.15
N GLU A 297 -0.85 -22.66 29.78
CA GLU A 297 0.19 -23.39 30.50
C GLU A 297 1.57 -22.70 30.39
N SER A 298 1.81 -21.95 29.32
CA SER A 298 3.08 -21.23 29.15
C SER A 298 2.86 -19.71 28.94
N PRO A 299 3.80 -18.88 29.42
CA PRO A 299 3.77 -17.44 29.17
C PRO A 299 3.77 -17.08 27.68
N ASP A 300 4.47 -17.89 26.85
CA ASP A 300 4.55 -17.66 25.40
C ASP A 300 3.20 -17.94 24.72
N ALA A 301 2.48 -19.00 25.15
CA ALA A 301 1.12 -19.27 24.68
C ALA A 301 0.16 -18.12 25.01
N ALA A 302 0.21 -17.62 26.24
CA ALA A 302 -0.59 -16.48 26.67
C ALA A 302 -0.28 -15.22 25.85
N THR A 303 1.00 -14.94 25.63
CA THR A 303 1.46 -13.81 24.84
C THR A 303 1.01 -13.94 23.39
N LEU A 304 1.16 -15.13 22.79
CA LEU A 304 0.72 -15.40 21.42
C LEU A 304 -0.80 -15.24 21.28
N ALA A 305 -1.59 -15.76 22.22
CA ALA A 305 -3.04 -15.60 22.22
C ALA A 305 -3.45 -14.10 22.23
N ASN A 306 -2.80 -13.29 23.06
CA ASN A 306 -3.04 -11.85 23.13
C ASN A 306 -2.66 -11.14 21.82
N LEU A 307 -1.54 -11.51 21.18
CA LEU A 307 -1.15 -10.98 19.89
C LEU A 307 -2.20 -11.32 18.82
N LEU A 308 -2.66 -12.56 18.76
CA LEU A 308 -3.68 -12.96 17.78
C LEU A 308 -5.02 -12.28 18.01
N GLN A 309 -5.43 -12.05 19.26
CA GLN A 309 -6.64 -11.29 19.60
C GLN A 309 -6.55 -9.82 19.21
N ALA A 310 -5.35 -9.24 19.19
CA ALA A 310 -5.14 -7.84 18.81
C ALA A 310 -5.21 -7.59 17.30
N VAL A 311 -5.14 -8.62 16.46
CA VAL A 311 -5.08 -8.52 15.00
C VAL A 311 -6.19 -7.65 14.39
N PRO A 312 -7.49 -7.80 14.74
CA PRO A 312 -8.54 -6.96 14.15
C PRO A 312 -8.32 -5.47 14.39
N LYS A 313 -7.86 -5.11 15.60
CA LYS A 313 -7.56 -3.72 15.96
C LYS A 313 -6.38 -3.17 15.16
N ILE A 314 -5.33 -3.96 15.01
CA ILE A 314 -4.14 -3.58 14.22
C ILE A 314 -4.48 -3.43 12.73
N LEU A 315 -5.32 -4.32 12.19
CA LEU A 315 -5.83 -4.21 10.82
C LEU A 315 -6.66 -2.95 10.62
N GLU A 316 -7.59 -2.67 11.54
CA GLU A 316 -8.42 -1.45 11.49
C GLU A 316 -7.55 -0.19 11.52
N GLN A 317 -6.57 -0.13 12.40
CA GLN A 317 -5.62 0.98 12.47
C GLN A 317 -4.78 1.08 11.19
N SER A 318 -4.24 -0.04 10.72
CA SER A 318 -3.43 -0.08 9.50
C SER A 318 -4.20 0.39 8.27
N ALA A 319 -5.48 0.04 8.17
CA ALA A 319 -6.33 0.48 7.08
C ALA A 319 -6.70 1.97 7.18
N ALA A 320 -7.04 2.45 8.40
CA ALA A 320 -7.41 3.85 8.62
C ALA A 320 -6.24 4.80 8.33
N GLU A 321 -5.03 4.42 8.71
CA GLU A 321 -3.82 5.23 8.56
C GLU A 321 -3.06 4.92 7.25
N ILE A 322 -3.47 3.91 6.49
CA ILE A 322 -2.73 3.33 5.35
C ILE A 322 -1.28 3.02 5.76
N ALA A 323 -1.15 2.29 6.87
CA ALA A 323 0.10 2.05 7.57
C ALA A 323 0.47 0.55 7.62
N PRO A 324 0.86 -0.09 6.48
CA PRO A 324 1.17 -1.53 6.43
C PRO A 324 2.31 -1.94 7.36
N HIS A 325 3.19 -1.02 7.75
CA HIS A 325 4.27 -1.30 8.70
C HIS A 325 3.78 -1.75 10.08
N LEU A 326 2.56 -1.38 10.47
CA LEU A 326 1.96 -1.85 11.72
C LEU A 326 1.71 -3.36 11.67
N LEU A 327 1.22 -3.87 10.52
CA LEU A 327 1.03 -5.31 10.30
C LEU A 327 2.37 -6.05 10.28
N CYS A 328 3.38 -5.50 9.60
CA CYS A 328 4.70 -6.11 9.56
C CYS A 328 5.29 -6.28 10.98
N ARG A 329 5.24 -5.23 11.81
CA ARG A 329 5.70 -5.29 13.20
C ARG A 329 4.92 -6.29 14.03
N HIS A 330 3.61 -6.34 13.83
CA HIS A 330 2.76 -7.28 14.56
C HIS A 330 3.04 -8.73 14.16
N LEU A 331 3.24 -9.01 12.87
CA LEU A 331 3.65 -10.32 12.37
C LEU A 331 5.04 -10.73 12.88
N GLU A 332 5.98 -9.80 12.98
CA GLU A 332 7.29 -10.05 13.60
C GLU A 332 7.13 -10.50 15.06
N ALA A 333 6.30 -9.80 15.84
CA ALA A 333 6.02 -10.18 17.22
C ALA A 333 5.35 -11.57 17.32
N ILE A 334 4.41 -11.88 16.42
CA ILE A 334 3.80 -13.22 16.35
C ILE A 334 4.86 -14.28 16.07
N SER A 335 5.77 -14.07 15.10
CA SER A 335 6.80 -15.05 14.77
C SER A 335 7.84 -15.21 15.88
N GLU A 336 8.22 -14.13 16.55
CA GLU A 336 9.17 -14.13 17.65
C GLU A 336 8.63 -14.86 18.91
N THR A 337 7.33 -14.75 19.14
CA THR A 337 6.67 -15.46 20.26
C THR A 337 6.35 -16.91 19.89
N SER A 338 5.90 -17.16 18.66
CA SER A 338 5.47 -18.51 18.26
C SER A 338 6.63 -19.50 18.14
N LEU A 339 7.79 -19.10 17.62
CA LEU A 339 8.90 -20.05 17.40
C LEU A 339 9.40 -20.72 18.69
N PRO A 340 9.71 -20.01 19.80
CA PRO A 340 10.06 -20.65 21.07
C PRO A 340 8.94 -21.51 21.65
N TRP A 341 7.68 -21.03 21.53
CA TRP A 341 6.51 -21.78 21.97
C TRP A 341 6.36 -23.11 21.23
N LEU A 342 6.54 -23.10 19.89
CA LEU A 342 6.47 -24.31 19.06
C LEU A 342 7.56 -25.34 19.40
N ASP A 343 8.70 -24.91 19.97
CA ASP A 343 9.76 -25.80 20.43
C ASP A 343 9.40 -26.54 21.72
N SER A 344 8.55 -25.94 22.55
CA SER A 344 8.12 -26.45 23.87
C SER A 344 6.65 -26.90 23.89
N LEU A 345 6.02 -27.04 22.70
CA LEU A 345 4.60 -27.30 22.59
C LEU A 345 4.19 -28.61 23.26
N SER A 346 3.29 -28.54 24.23
CA SER A 346 2.56 -29.68 24.75
C SER A 346 1.32 -29.99 23.91
N LEU A 347 1.04 -31.27 23.68
CA LEU A 347 -0.04 -31.73 22.83
C LEU A 347 -1.37 -31.72 23.62
N ASN A 348 -2.08 -30.60 23.62
CA ASN A 348 -3.42 -30.47 24.16
C ASN A 348 -4.36 -29.71 23.22
N PRO A 349 -5.68 -29.87 23.39
CA PRO A 349 -6.66 -29.26 22.49
C PRO A 349 -6.53 -27.74 22.32
N GLN A 350 -6.24 -27.03 23.40
CA GLN A 350 -6.14 -25.57 23.40
C GLN A 350 -4.90 -25.09 22.62
N ASN A 351 -3.78 -25.79 22.81
CA ASN A 351 -2.55 -25.49 22.08
C ASN A 351 -2.71 -25.74 20.56
N TYR A 352 -3.50 -26.78 20.17
CA TYR A 352 -3.82 -26.95 18.74
C TYR A 352 -4.75 -25.86 18.19
N ALA A 353 -5.71 -25.37 19.00
CA ALA A 353 -6.52 -24.23 18.61
C ALA A 353 -5.68 -22.98 18.39
N LEU A 354 -4.73 -22.72 19.30
CA LEU A 354 -3.80 -21.60 19.19
C LEU A 354 -2.86 -21.76 17.99
N LEU A 355 -2.37 -22.98 17.74
CA LEU A 355 -1.53 -23.32 16.60
C LEU A 355 -2.25 -23.05 15.26
N LEU A 356 -3.51 -23.50 15.15
CA LEU A 356 -4.33 -23.24 13.97
C LEU A 356 -4.60 -21.74 13.77
N ALA A 357 -4.91 -21.04 14.86
CA ALA A 357 -5.13 -19.60 14.83
C ALA A 357 -3.87 -18.83 14.38
N ALA A 358 -2.70 -19.21 14.90
CA ALA A 358 -1.42 -18.60 14.49
C ALA A 358 -1.13 -18.85 13.00
N LYS A 359 -1.24 -20.10 12.54
CA LYS A 359 -1.08 -20.48 11.14
C LYS A 359 -2.01 -19.66 10.24
N GLN A 360 -3.30 -19.60 10.58
CA GLN A 360 -4.29 -18.90 9.77
C GLN A 360 -4.05 -17.39 9.75
N THR A 361 -3.70 -16.80 10.88
CA THR A 361 -3.39 -15.37 10.97
C THR A 361 -2.18 -14.99 10.12
N ILE A 362 -1.10 -15.79 10.18
CA ILE A 362 0.09 -15.55 9.35
C ILE A 362 -0.29 -15.65 7.87
N PHE A 363 -1.07 -16.66 7.49
CA PHE A 363 -1.54 -16.84 6.12
C PHE A 363 -2.33 -15.62 5.64
N GLU A 364 -3.39 -15.24 6.37
CA GLU A 364 -4.27 -14.14 5.98
C GLU A 364 -3.53 -12.81 5.87
N LEU A 365 -2.72 -12.47 6.86
CA LEU A 365 -2.04 -11.18 6.87
C LEU A 365 -0.91 -11.12 5.85
N LEU A 366 -0.13 -12.18 5.72
CA LEU A 366 1.02 -12.17 4.84
C LEU A 366 0.60 -12.29 3.37
N GLN A 367 -0.22 -13.29 3.05
CA GLN A 367 -0.59 -13.59 1.67
C GLN A 367 -1.74 -12.73 1.14
N ASN A 368 -2.86 -12.64 1.88
CA ASN A 368 -4.06 -11.97 1.39
C ASN A 368 -4.03 -10.46 1.59
N VAL A 369 -3.42 -9.98 2.69
CA VAL A 369 -3.34 -8.53 2.94
C VAL A 369 -2.07 -7.93 2.35
N LEU A 370 -0.89 -8.46 2.69
CA LEU A 370 0.41 -7.89 2.28
C LEU A 370 0.90 -8.41 0.91
N ALA A 371 0.19 -9.34 0.29
CA ALA A 371 0.53 -9.94 -1.00
C ALA A 371 1.97 -10.50 -1.06
N ILE A 372 2.41 -11.14 0.04
CA ILE A 372 3.72 -11.79 0.18
C ILE A 372 3.53 -13.30 0.22
N GLY A 373 4.25 -14.00 -0.64
CA GLY A 373 4.15 -15.44 -0.76
C GLY A 373 4.59 -16.21 0.48
N LEU A 374 3.86 -17.28 0.76
CA LEU A 374 4.24 -18.27 1.74
C LEU A 374 4.92 -19.46 1.07
N PRO A 375 5.86 -20.13 1.75
CA PRO A 375 6.43 -21.36 1.22
C PRO A 375 5.35 -22.42 1.00
N GLU A 376 5.51 -23.22 -0.06
CA GLU A 376 4.66 -24.38 -0.28
C GLU A 376 4.70 -25.32 0.94
N SER A 377 3.54 -25.70 1.42
CA SER A 377 3.40 -26.65 2.51
C SER A 377 2.63 -27.88 1.99
N THR A 378 3.02 -29.05 2.46
CA THR A 378 2.30 -30.30 2.18
C THR A 378 0.99 -30.39 2.99
N PHE A 379 0.70 -29.41 3.84
CA PHE A 379 -0.53 -29.35 4.58
C PHE A 379 -1.65 -28.88 3.64
N PRO A 380 -2.69 -29.71 3.44
CA PRO A 380 -3.74 -29.38 2.50
C PRO A 380 -4.56 -28.19 3.00
N ASP A 381 -4.94 -27.35 2.08
CA ASP A 381 -5.91 -26.26 2.13
C ASP A 381 -5.77 -25.23 3.27
N PRO A 382 -5.47 -23.96 2.94
CA PRO A 382 -5.48 -22.84 3.90
C PRO A 382 -6.86 -22.61 4.58
N ASN A 383 -7.94 -23.14 4.01
CA ASN A 383 -9.34 -22.89 4.43
C ASN A 383 -9.87 -23.93 5.42
N LEU A 384 -9.01 -24.69 6.09
CA LEU A 384 -9.44 -25.69 7.07
C LEU A 384 -10.06 -25.06 8.30
N ARG A 385 -11.30 -25.45 8.61
CA ARG A 385 -11.97 -25.14 9.88
C ARG A 385 -11.74 -26.24 10.90
N PHE A 386 -11.62 -25.84 12.13
CA PHE A 386 -11.48 -26.68 13.31
C PHE A 386 -12.74 -27.49 13.58
N VAL A 387 -12.65 -28.80 13.88
CA VAL A 387 -13.88 -29.50 14.04
C VAL A 387 -14.03 -30.46 15.17
N LYS A 388 -13.16 -31.29 15.51
CA LYS A 388 -13.35 -32.14 16.71
C LYS A 388 -12.04 -32.64 17.30
N PHE A 389 -12.00 -32.67 18.63
CA PHE A 389 -11.11 -33.53 19.37
C PHE A 389 -11.77 -34.90 19.50
N SER A 390 -11.01 -35.99 19.35
CA SER A 390 -11.47 -37.31 19.81
C SER A 390 -11.59 -37.23 21.33
N GLU A 391 -12.81 -37.34 21.82
CA GLU A 391 -13.06 -37.65 23.22
C GLU A 391 -12.67 -39.11 23.39
N ASP A 392 -11.44 -39.39 23.89
CA ASP A 392 -11.02 -40.63 24.51
C ASP A 392 -10.61 -40.34 25.95
#